data_55224b206d4c95dda6416db271ed6e37
#
_entry.id   55224b206d4c95dda6416db271ed6e37
#
_cell.length_a   1.000
_cell.length_b   1.000
_cell.length_c   1.000
_cell.angle_alpha   90.00
_cell.angle_beta   90.00
_cell.angle_gamma   90.00
#
_symmetry.space_group_name_H-M   'P 1'
#
loop_
_entity.id
_entity.type
_entity.pdbx_description
1 polymer ?
#
loop_
_entity_poly.entity_id
_entity_poly.type
_entity_poly.pdbx_seq_one_letter_code
_entity_poly.pdbx_strand_id
1 'polypeptide(L)'
;MDSSRIRVGISQGDINGIGYEVIIKTLMDNKLLDICIPIVYGSPKVGAYHRKALNINNFSFNNVKSALEANPKRVNIVDCLDENIRVELGRSTPMAGEASFKTLECAVADLKQGIIDVLVTGPINKHNIQSDLFPFRGHTEYLAHSFNSPDVLMLMVSDMMRVAVATGHVSLSSVPGLLSVDMILNKLRLLNKSLVRDFGIRKPRIAVLGLNPHAGEDGLIGNEEIEIITPALEKARDEKIMALGPYPSDGFFSSDNYTRFDAILAMYHDQGLTPFKALAFESGVNYTAGLPIIRTSPAHGTAFEIVGQNVASPDPFRHAIYMACDIFNKRKEYDELISGAVGPEGNAG
;
A
#
# COMPACT_ATOMS: atom_id res chain seq x y z
N MET A 1 -17.03 -24.93 -3.86
CA MET A 1 -15.78 -24.15 -3.86
C MET A 1 -15.52 -23.76 -2.42
N ASP A 2 -14.31 -23.98 -1.94
CA ASP A 2 -13.94 -23.63 -0.55
C ASP A 2 -13.93 -22.10 -0.44
N SER A 3 -15.06 -21.54 0.00
CA SER A 3 -15.35 -20.09 -0.02
C SER A 3 -14.64 -19.31 1.10
N SER A 4 -13.69 -19.94 1.78
CA SER A 4 -13.05 -19.36 2.97
C SER A 4 -11.70 -18.69 2.73
N ARG A 5 -10.99 -18.98 1.61
CA ARG A 5 -9.66 -18.44 1.37
C ARG A 5 -9.68 -17.18 0.52
N ILE A 6 -8.91 -16.19 0.96
CA ILE A 6 -8.80 -14.86 0.32
C ILE A 6 -8.15 -15.00 -1.06
N ARG A 7 -8.78 -14.45 -2.10
CA ARG A 7 -8.22 -14.36 -3.45
C ARG A 7 -7.36 -13.11 -3.56
N VAL A 8 -6.06 -13.30 -3.62
CA VAL A 8 -5.09 -12.21 -3.71
C VAL A 8 -4.70 -11.99 -5.17
N GLY A 9 -5.20 -10.91 -5.77
CA GLY A 9 -4.74 -10.46 -7.07
C GLY A 9 -3.37 -9.80 -6.96
N ILE A 10 -2.46 -10.14 -7.87
CA ILE A 10 -1.09 -9.64 -7.90
C ILE A 10 -0.82 -9.09 -9.29
N SER A 11 -0.67 -7.76 -9.47
CA SER A 11 -0.21 -7.21 -10.74
C SER A 11 1.31 -7.36 -10.85
N GLN A 12 1.80 -7.79 -12.03
CA GLN A 12 3.22 -8.12 -12.23
C GLN A 12 4.19 -6.92 -12.08
N GLY A 13 3.68 -5.68 -12.30
CA GLY A 13 4.51 -4.48 -12.36
C GLY A 13 5.34 -4.37 -13.66
N ASP A 14 6.47 -3.68 -13.59
CA ASP A 14 7.37 -3.51 -14.72
C ASP A 14 8.11 -4.81 -15.06
N ILE A 15 7.92 -5.33 -16.26
CA ILE A 15 8.49 -6.61 -16.73
C ILE A 15 10.02 -6.61 -16.83
N ASN A 16 10.64 -5.45 -16.86
CA ASN A 16 12.09 -5.29 -16.99
C ASN A 16 12.78 -5.09 -15.63
N GLY A 17 11.98 -4.95 -14.54
CA GLY A 17 12.45 -4.78 -13.17
C GLY A 17 12.41 -6.07 -12.35
N ILE A 18 12.60 -5.93 -11.04
CA ILE A 18 12.63 -7.07 -10.10
C ILE A 18 11.23 -7.64 -9.77
N GLY A 19 10.13 -7.10 -10.35
CA GLY A 19 8.76 -7.50 -10.02
C GLY A 19 8.55 -9.01 -10.03
N TYR A 20 8.85 -9.68 -11.14
CA TYR A 20 8.75 -11.14 -11.22
C TYR A 20 9.72 -11.90 -10.30
N GLU A 21 10.92 -11.37 -10.05
CA GLU A 21 11.85 -11.99 -9.12
C GLU A 21 11.27 -12.08 -7.71
N VAL A 22 10.77 -10.97 -7.18
CA VAL A 22 10.20 -10.95 -5.83
C VAL A 22 8.87 -11.72 -5.76
N ILE A 23 8.04 -11.68 -6.82
CA ILE A 23 6.80 -12.46 -6.91
C ILE A 23 7.11 -13.96 -6.89
N ILE A 24 8.00 -14.45 -7.75
CA ILE A 24 8.36 -15.88 -7.83
C ILE A 24 8.94 -16.34 -6.49
N LYS A 25 9.95 -15.64 -5.96
CA LYS A 25 10.58 -15.99 -4.68
C LYS A 25 9.58 -16.04 -3.52
N THR A 26 8.65 -15.09 -3.47
CA THR A 26 7.60 -15.06 -2.45
C THR A 26 6.66 -16.26 -2.59
N LEU A 27 6.22 -16.55 -3.81
CA LEU A 27 5.22 -17.59 -4.08
C LEU A 27 5.80 -19.02 -4.16
N MET A 28 7.12 -19.17 -4.04
CA MET A 28 7.76 -20.47 -3.80
C MET A 28 7.47 -21.01 -2.39
N ASP A 29 7.08 -20.17 -1.44
CA ASP A 29 6.67 -20.60 -0.11
C ASP A 29 5.24 -21.12 -0.13
N ASN A 30 5.12 -22.44 -0.10
CA ASN A 30 3.81 -23.13 -0.15
C ASN A 30 2.89 -22.79 1.04
N LYS A 31 3.43 -22.26 2.16
CA LYS A 31 2.62 -21.82 3.30
C LYS A 31 1.65 -20.70 2.95
N LEU A 32 1.99 -19.89 1.93
CA LEU A 32 1.07 -18.87 1.41
C LEU A 32 -0.23 -19.47 0.86
N LEU A 33 -0.17 -20.70 0.29
CA LEU A 33 -1.36 -21.37 -0.22
C LEU A 33 -2.33 -21.84 0.89
N ASP A 34 -1.87 -21.90 2.13
CA ASP A 34 -2.75 -22.18 3.28
C ASP A 34 -3.55 -20.94 3.69
N ILE A 35 -3.04 -19.74 3.39
CA ILE A 35 -3.61 -18.45 3.79
C ILE A 35 -4.49 -17.87 2.68
N CYS A 36 -4.04 -17.93 1.42
CA CYS A 36 -4.70 -17.28 0.30
C CYS A 36 -4.60 -18.06 -1.01
N ILE A 37 -5.33 -17.61 -2.01
CA ILE A 37 -5.25 -18.09 -3.40
C ILE A 37 -4.55 -16.98 -4.20
N PRO A 38 -3.23 -17.09 -4.48
CA PRO A 38 -2.52 -16.11 -5.26
C PRO A 38 -2.84 -16.21 -6.74
N ILE A 39 -3.18 -15.07 -7.35
CA ILE A 39 -3.55 -14.92 -8.76
C ILE A 39 -2.73 -13.79 -9.36
N VAL A 40 -1.71 -14.13 -10.12
CA VAL A 40 -0.85 -13.16 -10.80
C VAL A 40 -1.52 -12.72 -12.11
N TYR A 41 -1.65 -11.42 -12.32
CA TYR A 41 -2.04 -10.82 -13.59
C TYR A 41 -0.77 -10.46 -14.35
N GLY A 42 -0.50 -11.16 -15.43
CA GLY A 42 0.78 -11.02 -16.12
C GLY A 42 0.86 -11.85 -17.39
N SER A 43 2.06 -12.21 -17.81
CA SER A 43 2.31 -13.12 -18.91
C SER A 43 3.05 -14.38 -18.44
N PRO A 44 2.50 -15.56 -18.70
CA PRO A 44 3.19 -16.83 -18.43
C PRO A 44 4.57 -16.91 -19.09
N LYS A 45 4.70 -16.34 -20.31
CA LYS A 45 5.95 -16.27 -21.07
C LYS A 45 6.99 -15.40 -20.37
N VAL A 46 6.60 -14.21 -19.88
CA VAL A 46 7.47 -13.32 -19.12
C VAL A 46 7.87 -13.96 -17.79
N GLY A 47 6.92 -14.56 -17.08
CA GLY A 47 7.20 -15.30 -15.83
C GLY A 47 8.19 -16.46 -16.04
N ALA A 48 8.04 -17.21 -17.14
CA ALA A 48 8.98 -18.28 -17.49
C ALA A 48 10.37 -17.73 -17.85
N TYR A 49 10.45 -16.58 -18.52
CA TYR A 49 11.72 -15.90 -18.82
C TYR A 49 12.48 -15.53 -17.53
N HIS A 50 11.80 -14.83 -16.59
CA HIS A 50 12.42 -14.44 -15.33
C HIS A 50 12.82 -15.66 -14.49
N ARG A 51 11.97 -16.66 -14.39
CA ARG A 51 12.28 -17.92 -13.70
C ARG A 51 13.57 -18.56 -14.24
N LYS A 52 13.72 -18.60 -15.57
CA LYS A 52 14.92 -19.14 -16.23
C LYS A 52 16.15 -18.26 -15.97
N ALA A 53 16.01 -16.93 -16.06
CA ALA A 53 17.10 -15.99 -15.77
C ALA A 53 17.62 -16.10 -14.34
N LEU A 54 16.72 -16.44 -13.39
CA LEU A 54 17.06 -16.65 -11.98
C LEU A 54 17.54 -18.08 -11.65
N ASN A 55 17.61 -18.99 -12.64
CA ASN A 55 17.94 -20.41 -12.44
C ASN A 55 17.00 -21.15 -11.46
N ILE A 56 15.73 -20.76 -11.39
CA ILE A 56 14.71 -21.41 -10.53
C ILE A 56 14.05 -22.53 -11.32
N ASN A 57 14.22 -23.80 -10.89
CA ASN A 57 13.70 -24.98 -11.60
C ASN A 57 12.47 -25.61 -10.93
N ASN A 58 12.26 -25.37 -9.63
CA ASN A 58 11.22 -25.99 -8.79
C ASN A 58 9.96 -25.14 -8.64
N PHE A 59 9.71 -24.20 -9.53
CA PHE A 59 8.54 -23.34 -9.52
C PHE A 59 7.85 -23.32 -10.88
N SER A 60 6.52 -23.31 -10.89
CA SER A 60 5.72 -23.11 -12.11
C SER A 60 4.39 -22.46 -11.78
N PHE A 61 3.96 -21.53 -12.62
CA PHE A 61 2.61 -21.00 -12.58
C PHE A 61 1.60 -22.01 -13.14
N ASN A 62 0.38 -21.99 -12.58
CA ASN A 62 -0.79 -22.61 -13.15
C ASN A 62 -1.46 -21.58 -14.08
N ASN A 63 -1.35 -21.77 -15.40
CA ASN A 63 -1.96 -20.87 -16.36
C ASN A 63 -3.47 -21.05 -16.38
N VAL A 64 -4.21 -19.97 -16.19
CA VAL A 64 -5.67 -19.93 -16.22
C VAL A 64 -6.15 -18.81 -17.16
N LYS A 65 -7.33 -18.98 -17.76
CA LYS A 65 -7.92 -17.95 -18.65
C LYS A 65 -8.62 -16.84 -17.89
N SER A 66 -9.06 -17.14 -16.67
CA SER A 66 -9.79 -16.24 -15.80
C SER A 66 -9.43 -16.53 -14.34
N ALA A 67 -9.45 -15.50 -13.50
CA ALA A 67 -9.27 -15.66 -12.06
C ALA A 67 -10.36 -16.56 -11.41
N LEU A 68 -11.51 -16.71 -12.05
CA LEU A 68 -12.56 -17.65 -11.61
C LEU A 68 -12.13 -19.13 -11.69
N GLU A 69 -11.17 -19.44 -12.57
CA GLU A 69 -10.63 -20.80 -12.75
C GLU A 69 -9.42 -21.07 -11.84
N ALA A 70 -9.10 -20.14 -10.93
CA ALA A 70 -7.93 -20.26 -10.08
C ALA A 70 -7.96 -21.53 -9.23
N ASN A 71 -6.89 -22.32 -9.31
CA ASN A 71 -6.72 -23.51 -8.49
C ASN A 71 -6.25 -23.10 -7.07
N PRO A 72 -7.00 -23.43 -6.01
CA PRO A 72 -6.66 -23.02 -4.65
C PRO A 72 -5.38 -23.66 -4.07
N LYS A 73 -4.83 -24.68 -4.73
CA LYS A 73 -3.62 -25.40 -4.31
C LYS A 73 -2.39 -25.03 -5.16
N ARG A 74 -2.50 -24.05 -6.04
CA ARG A 74 -1.43 -23.66 -6.95
C ARG A 74 -1.32 -22.14 -7.05
N VAL A 75 -0.13 -21.67 -7.42
CA VAL A 75 0.07 -20.28 -7.82
C VAL A 75 -0.48 -20.07 -9.23
N ASN A 76 -1.49 -19.25 -9.38
CA ASN A 76 -2.17 -19.03 -10.65
C ASN A 76 -1.61 -17.81 -11.37
N ILE A 77 -1.65 -17.85 -12.71
CA ILE A 77 -1.39 -16.67 -13.55
C ILE A 77 -2.47 -16.54 -14.62
N VAL A 78 -3.06 -15.35 -14.70
CA VAL A 78 -3.99 -14.95 -15.75
C VAL A 78 -3.19 -14.23 -16.82
N ASP A 79 -3.26 -14.73 -18.07
CA ASP A 79 -2.58 -14.10 -19.20
C ASP A 79 -3.35 -12.85 -19.65
N CYS A 80 -2.78 -11.69 -19.39
CA CYS A 80 -3.36 -10.39 -19.72
C CYS A 80 -2.63 -9.67 -20.88
N LEU A 81 -1.63 -10.31 -21.48
CA LEU A 81 -0.71 -9.65 -22.40
C LEU A 81 -0.63 -10.39 -23.74
N ASP A 82 -0.34 -9.62 -24.78
CA ASP A 82 -0.12 -10.17 -26.11
C ASP A 82 1.16 -11.01 -26.21
N GLU A 83 1.21 -11.97 -27.14
CA GLU A 83 2.34 -12.90 -27.32
C GLU A 83 3.68 -12.23 -27.66
N ASN A 84 3.66 -11.01 -28.18
CA ASN A 84 4.83 -10.30 -28.70
C ASN A 84 5.61 -9.50 -27.64
N ILE A 85 5.36 -9.71 -26.35
CA ILE A 85 6.06 -9.03 -25.27
C ILE A 85 7.54 -9.44 -25.24
N ARG A 86 8.42 -8.44 -25.24
CA ARG A 86 9.87 -8.59 -25.12
C ARG A 86 10.37 -8.05 -23.80
N VAL A 87 11.13 -8.87 -23.08
CA VAL A 87 11.79 -8.48 -21.83
C VAL A 87 13.18 -7.92 -22.12
N GLU A 88 13.49 -6.74 -21.57
CA GLU A 88 14.80 -6.08 -21.65
C GLU A 88 15.24 -5.70 -20.23
N LEU A 89 15.81 -6.67 -19.51
CA LEU A 89 16.17 -6.51 -18.10
C LEU A 89 16.97 -5.22 -17.83
N GLY A 90 16.57 -4.48 -16.78
CA GLY A 90 17.23 -3.26 -16.35
C GLY A 90 16.97 -2.04 -17.23
N ARG A 91 16.04 -2.11 -18.19
CA ARG A 91 15.73 -1.02 -19.11
C ARG A 91 14.31 -0.50 -18.95
N SER A 92 14.18 0.80 -18.88
CA SER A 92 12.88 1.47 -18.99
C SER A 92 12.45 1.53 -20.45
N THR A 93 11.38 0.82 -20.81
CA THR A 93 10.86 0.78 -22.18
C THR A 93 9.36 1.08 -22.19
N PRO A 94 8.82 1.71 -23.26
CA PRO A 94 7.37 1.94 -23.40
C PRO A 94 6.55 0.64 -23.31
N MET A 95 7.05 -0.44 -23.92
CA MET A 95 6.40 -1.76 -23.87
C MET A 95 6.25 -2.29 -22.44
N ALA A 96 7.26 -2.09 -21.57
CA ALA A 96 7.19 -2.50 -20.18
C ALA A 96 6.17 -1.65 -19.38
N GLY A 97 6.07 -0.36 -19.69
CA GLY A 97 5.07 0.53 -19.14
C GLY A 97 3.65 0.13 -19.53
N GLU A 98 3.41 -0.12 -20.82
CA GLU A 98 2.12 -0.59 -21.34
C GLU A 98 1.72 -1.94 -20.73
N ALA A 99 2.64 -2.89 -20.65
CA ALA A 99 2.43 -4.19 -20.02
C ALA A 99 2.07 -4.04 -18.52
N SER A 100 2.74 -3.13 -17.82
CA SER A 100 2.43 -2.83 -16.42
C SER A 100 1.01 -2.31 -16.25
N PHE A 101 0.58 -1.38 -17.12
CA PHE A 101 -0.76 -0.82 -17.08
C PHE A 101 -1.83 -1.85 -17.41
N LYS A 102 -1.70 -2.61 -18.52
CA LYS A 102 -2.66 -3.65 -18.92
C LYS A 102 -2.92 -4.67 -17.80
N THR A 103 -1.88 -5.13 -17.13
CA THR A 103 -2.03 -6.11 -16.05
C THR A 103 -2.65 -5.52 -14.78
N LEU A 104 -2.37 -4.26 -14.50
CA LEU A 104 -3.04 -3.53 -13.41
C LEU A 104 -4.52 -3.33 -13.73
N GLU A 105 -4.87 -2.96 -14.96
CA GLU A 105 -6.26 -2.77 -15.42
C GLU A 105 -7.06 -4.06 -15.33
N CYS A 106 -6.50 -5.19 -15.78
CA CYS A 106 -7.14 -6.51 -15.64
C CYS A 106 -7.41 -6.86 -14.16
N ALA A 107 -6.42 -6.66 -13.29
CA ALA A 107 -6.59 -6.92 -11.86
C ALA A 107 -7.64 -6.02 -11.22
N VAL A 108 -7.68 -4.75 -11.59
CA VAL A 108 -8.68 -3.78 -11.10
C VAL A 108 -10.09 -4.10 -11.61
N ALA A 109 -10.22 -4.61 -12.84
CA ALA A 109 -11.50 -5.05 -13.37
C ALA A 109 -12.07 -6.23 -12.54
N ASP A 110 -11.25 -7.23 -12.25
CA ASP A 110 -11.65 -8.38 -11.42
C ASP A 110 -11.92 -7.99 -9.96
N LEU A 111 -11.15 -7.02 -9.42
CA LEU A 111 -11.38 -6.48 -8.08
C LEU A 111 -12.73 -5.74 -7.98
N LYS A 112 -13.09 -4.95 -9.00
CA LYS A 112 -14.40 -4.27 -9.07
C LYS A 112 -15.58 -5.24 -9.13
N GLN A 113 -15.37 -6.41 -9.73
CA GLN A 113 -16.37 -7.46 -9.83
C GLN A 113 -16.42 -8.41 -8.62
N GLY A 114 -15.50 -8.24 -7.64
CA GLY A 114 -15.39 -9.13 -6.49
C GLY A 114 -14.85 -10.53 -6.84
N ILE A 115 -14.19 -10.68 -8.01
CA ILE A 115 -13.55 -11.94 -8.42
C ILE A 115 -12.27 -12.16 -7.63
N ILE A 116 -11.57 -11.08 -7.25
CA ILE A 116 -10.49 -11.07 -6.27
C ILE A 116 -10.88 -10.20 -5.08
N ASP A 117 -10.35 -10.50 -3.91
CA ASP A 117 -10.73 -9.84 -2.66
C ASP A 117 -9.80 -8.66 -2.32
N VAL A 118 -8.51 -8.79 -2.67
CA VAL A 118 -7.46 -7.79 -2.38
C VAL A 118 -6.48 -7.70 -3.54
N LEU A 119 -5.78 -6.57 -3.65
CA LEU A 119 -4.79 -6.31 -4.68
C LEU A 119 -3.42 -6.05 -4.08
N VAL A 120 -2.40 -6.79 -4.51
CA VAL A 120 -0.99 -6.52 -4.23
C VAL A 120 -0.32 -6.09 -5.53
N THR A 121 0.28 -4.91 -5.57
CA THR A 121 0.86 -4.40 -6.81
C THR A 121 2.38 -4.57 -6.85
N GLY A 122 2.88 -5.17 -7.94
CA GLY A 122 4.29 -5.18 -8.26
C GLY A 122 4.81 -3.76 -8.55
N PRO A 123 6.12 -3.50 -8.41
CA PRO A 123 6.70 -2.19 -8.62
C PRO A 123 6.61 -1.76 -10.10
N ILE A 124 6.26 -0.49 -10.33
CA ILE A 124 6.20 0.13 -11.66
C ILE A 124 7.25 1.20 -11.82
N ASN A 125 7.67 1.44 -13.05
CA ASN A 125 8.43 2.63 -13.39
C ASN A 125 7.46 3.75 -13.73
N LYS A 126 7.48 4.81 -12.92
CA LYS A 126 6.53 5.94 -13.05
C LYS A 126 6.72 6.76 -14.33
N HIS A 127 7.86 6.62 -14.99
CA HIS A 127 8.14 7.35 -16.22
C HIS A 127 7.59 6.60 -17.45
N ASN A 128 7.85 5.29 -17.55
CA ASN A 128 7.47 4.53 -18.75
C ASN A 128 6.00 4.08 -18.77
N ILE A 129 5.32 4.04 -17.61
CA ILE A 129 3.90 3.71 -17.54
C ILE A 129 3.01 4.89 -17.96
N GLN A 130 3.53 6.13 -17.91
CA GLN A 130 2.75 7.30 -18.30
C GLN A 130 2.43 7.27 -19.79
N SER A 131 1.15 7.43 -20.11
CA SER A 131 0.59 7.46 -21.45
C SER A 131 -0.75 8.19 -21.41
N ASP A 132 -1.35 8.44 -22.57
CA ASP A 132 -2.71 8.99 -22.65
C ASP A 132 -3.75 8.12 -21.93
N LEU A 133 -3.51 6.81 -21.84
CA LEU A 133 -4.34 5.85 -21.12
C LEU A 133 -4.04 5.81 -19.60
N PHE A 134 -2.85 6.24 -19.18
CA PHE A 134 -2.44 6.29 -17.78
C PHE A 134 -1.86 7.67 -17.42
N PRO A 135 -2.69 8.73 -17.33
CA PRO A 135 -2.25 10.09 -17.01
C PRO A 135 -2.04 10.32 -15.50
N PHE A 136 -1.76 9.27 -14.76
CA PHE A 136 -1.65 9.28 -13.30
C PHE A 136 -0.18 9.24 -12.85
N ARG A 137 0.12 9.83 -11.69
CA ARG A 137 1.48 9.81 -11.10
C ARG A 137 1.91 8.44 -10.58
N GLY A 138 0.95 7.52 -10.37
CA GLY A 138 1.21 6.18 -9.89
C GLY A 138 -0.07 5.41 -9.54
N HIS A 139 0.12 4.26 -8.89
CA HIS A 139 -1.00 3.38 -8.51
C HIS A 139 -2.06 4.07 -7.64
N THR A 140 -1.64 4.91 -6.70
CA THR A 140 -2.55 5.53 -5.72
C THR A 140 -3.56 6.43 -6.41
N GLU A 141 -3.10 7.31 -7.31
CA GLU A 141 -3.96 8.24 -8.04
C GLU A 141 -4.86 7.49 -9.02
N TYR A 142 -4.33 6.47 -9.72
CA TYR A 142 -5.11 5.62 -10.60
C TYR A 142 -6.24 4.88 -9.85
N LEU A 143 -5.94 4.29 -8.70
CA LEU A 143 -6.94 3.58 -7.90
C LEU A 143 -7.95 4.53 -7.27
N ALA A 144 -7.51 5.69 -6.77
CA ALA A 144 -8.40 6.73 -6.26
C ALA A 144 -9.42 7.16 -7.32
N HIS A 145 -8.97 7.39 -8.55
CA HIS A 145 -9.84 7.68 -9.69
C HIS A 145 -10.75 6.50 -10.04
N SER A 146 -10.20 5.28 -10.16
CA SER A 146 -10.94 4.09 -10.58
C SER A 146 -12.05 3.68 -9.62
N PHE A 147 -11.95 4.05 -8.34
CA PHE A 147 -12.90 3.74 -7.28
C PHE A 147 -13.63 4.97 -6.73
N ASN A 148 -13.57 6.12 -7.42
CA ASN A 148 -14.21 7.38 -7.02
C ASN A 148 -13.90 7.77 -5.57
N SER A 149 -12.65 7.64 -5.14
CA SER A 149 -12.19 7.92 -3.78
C SER A 149 -11.17 9.06 -3.79
N PRO A 150 -11.62 10.33 -3.78
CA PRO A 150 -10.70 11.48 -3.90
C PRO A 150 -9.80 11.63 -2.67
N ASP A 151 -10.26 11.19 -1.52
CA ASP A 151 -9.55 11.30 -0.26
C ASP A 151 -8.84 10.00 0.08
N VAL A 152 -7.56 9.95 -0.21
CA VAL A 152 -6.67 8.83 0.13
C VAL A 152 -5.49 9.28 0.96
N LEU A 153 -4.92 8.35 1.70
CA LEU A 153 -3.76 8.58 2.55
C LEU A 153 -2.73 7.47 2.34
N MET A 154 -1.53 7.86 1.96
CA MET A 154 -0.40 6.95 1.91
C MET A 154 0.06 6.61 3.32
N LEU A 155 0.15 5.34 3.62
CA LEU A 155 0.56 4.81 4.91
C LEU A 155 1.68 3.77 4.69
N MET A 156 2.84 4.05 5.26
CA MET A 156 3.92 3.07 5.35
C MET A 156 3.76 2.28 6.63
N VAL A 157 3.77 0.97 6.52
CA VAL A 157 3.44 0.06 7.63
C VAL A 157 4.53 -0.99 7.77
N SER A 158 4.95 -1.22 9.00
CA SER A 158 5.80 -2.33 9.43
C SER A 158 5.32 -2.84 10.78
N ASP A 159 5.94 -3.89 11.29
CA ASP A 159 5.66 -4.39 12.65
C ASP A 159 6.02 -3.36 13.74
N MET A 160 6.97 -2.47 13.45
CA MET A 160 7.45 -1.48 14.42
C MET A 160 6.62 -0.20 14.44
N MET A 161 6.14 0.27 13.30
CA MET A 161 5.47 1.57 13.19
C MET A 161 4.58 1.68 11.95
N ARG A 162 3.63 2.61 12.02
CA ARG A 162 2.81 3.06 10.87
C ARG A 162 3.02 4.56 10.70
N VAL A 163 3.44 4.95 9.50
CA VAL A 163 3.74 6.35 9.19
C VAL A 163 2.92 6.83 8.01
N ALA A 164 2.06 7.80 8.26
CA ALA A 164 1.33 8.53 7.24
C ALA A 164 2.01 9.88 6.95
N VAL A 165 1.82 10.39 5.74
CA VAL A 165 2.32 11.72 5.36
C VAL A 165 1.17 12.63 4.94
N ALA A 166 1.12 13.82 5.49
CA ALA A 166 0.10 14.82 5.17
C ALA A 166 0.27 15.30 3.73
N THR A 167 1.50 15.64 3.34
CA THR A 167 1.87 15.96 1.96
C THR A 167 2.82 14.89 1.41
N GLY A 168 2.55 14.41 0.19
CA GLY A 168 3.32 13.36 -0.47
C GLY A 168 4.35 13.90 -1.47
N HIS A 169 4.21 13.55 -2.73
CA HIS A 169 5.16 13.85 -3.81
C HIS A 169 5.06 15.32 -4.29
N VAL A 170 5.43 16.25 -3.46
CA VAL A 170 5.48 17.70 -3.75
C VAL A 170 6.86 18.25 -3.41
N SER A 171 7.23 19.41 -3.99
CA SER A 171 8.48 20.06 -3.61
C SER A 171 8.43 20.50 -2.15
N LEU A 172 9.58 20.47 -1.45
CA LEU A 172 9.67 20.89 -0.05
C LEU A 172 9.19 22.34 0.14
N SER A 173 9.52 23.23 -0.82
CA SER A 173 9.09 24.63 -0.81
C SER A 173 7.57 24.81 -0.92
N SER A 174 6.84 23.83 -1.44
CA SER A 174 5.39 23.90 -1.54
C SER A 174 4.68 23.40 -0.28
N VAL A 175 5.37 22.67 0.60
CA VAL A 175 4.77 22.04 1.77
C VAL A 175 4.06 23.04 2.68
N PRO A 176 4.66 24.16 3.14
CA PRO A 176 3.97 25.08 4.05
C PRO A 176 2.68 25.62 3.46
N GLY A 177 2.69 25.98 2.17
CA GLY A 177 1.51 26.52 1.48
C GLY A 177 0.38 25.52 1.22
N LEU A 178 0.65 24.21 1.34
CA LEU A 178 -0.36 23.17 1.19
C LEU A 178 -1.00 22.76 2.52
N LEU A 179 -0.33 23.05 3.65
CA LEU A 179 -0.85 22.73 4.97
C LEU A 179 -2.02 23.66 5.32
N SER A 180 -3.09 23.09 5.83
CA SER A 180 -4.20 23.81 6.42
C SER A 180 -4.84 22.98 7.52
N VAL A 181 -5.56 23.64 8.43
CA VAL A 181 -6.29 22.99 9.52
C VAL A 181 -7.19 21.88 8.99
N ASP A 182 -7.97 22.18 7.96
CA ASP A 182 -8.94 21.23 7.42
C ASP A 182 -8.26 20.06 6.69
N MET A 183 -7.14 20.30 6.00
CA MET A 183 -6.35 19.26 5.36
C MET A 183 -5.79 18.28 6.39
N ILE A 184 -5.14 18.78 7.45
CA ILE A 184 -4.58 17.93 8.51
C ILE A 184 -5.69 17.16 9.23
N LEU A 185 -6.80 17.82 9.56
CA LEU A 185 -7.96 17.18 10.18
C LEU A 185 -8.53 16.05 9.31
N ASN A 186 -8.67 16.27 8.00
CA ASN A 186 -9.10 15.23 7.08
C ASN A 186 -8.13 14.05 7.02
N LYS A 187 -6.81 14.29 7.04
CA LYS A 187 -5.81 13.21 7.11
C LYS A 187 -5.90 12.43 8.44
N LEU A 188 -6.15 13.12 9.56
CA LEU A 188 -6.37 12.47 10.86
C LEU A 188 -7.64 11.62 10.88
N ARG A 189 -8.74 12.09 10.29
CA ARG A 189 -9.99 11.32 10.15
C ARG A 189 -9.76 10.04 9.35
N LEU A 190 -9.09 10.14 8.20
CA LEU A 190 -8.76 9.00 7.35
C LEU A 190 -7.85 8.00 8.08
N LEU A 191 -6.81 8.51 8.74
CA LEU A 191 -5.87 7.68 9.49
C LEU A 191 -6.57 6.96 10.65
N ASN A 192 -7.33 7.68 11.46
CA ASN A 192 -8.08 7.11 12.58
C ASN A 192 -9.07 6.03 12.11
N LYS A 193 -9.85 6.33 11.05
CA LYS A 193 -10.79 5.36 10.46
C LYS A 193 -10.07 4.09 9.99
N SER A 194 -8.93 4.24 9.33
CA SER A 194 -8.12 3.11 8.87
C SER A 194 -7.55 2.30 10.04
N LEU A 195 -7.01 2.95 11.06
CA LEU A 195 -6.48 2.27 12.25
C LEU A 195 -7.56 1.43 12.95
N VAL A 196 -8.79 1.94 13.01
CA VAL A 196 -9.92 1.20 13.60
C VAL A 196 -10.38 0.06 12.71
N ARG A 197 -10.67 0.33 11.43
CA ARG A 197 -11.31 -0.63 10.52
C ARG A 197 -10.32 -1.62 9.92
N ASP A 198 -9.15 -1.12 9.47
CA ASP A 198 -8.20 -1.91 8.70
C ASP A 198 -7.18 -2.63 9.59
N PHE A 199 -6.85 -2.03 10.75
CA PHE A 199 -5.89 -2.59 11.71
C PHE A 199 -6.52 -3.09 13.02
N GLY A 200 -7.83 -2.92 13.22
CA GLY A 200 -8.55 -3.43 14.39
C GLY A 200 -8.22 -2.72 15.71
N ILE A 201 -7.65 -1.51 15.66
CA ILE A 201 -7.23 -0.75 16.85
C ILE A 201 -8.40 0.09 17.36
N ARG A 202 -9.02 -0.31 18.47
CA ARG A 202 -10.27 0.31 18.96
C ARG A 202 -10.15 1.78 19.38
N LYS A 203 -9.00 2.19 19.91
CA LYS A 203 -8.73 3.56 20.39
C LYS A 203 -7.33 3.98 19.94
N PRO A 204 -7.15 4.31 18.65
CA PRO A 204 -5.84 4.64 18.12
C PRO A 204 -5.24 5.89 18.77
N ARG A 205 -3.95 5.84 19.07
CA ARG A 205 -3.15 6.98 19.50
C ARG A 205 -2.28 7.39 18.32
N ILE A 206 -2.49 8.61 17.82
CA ILE A 206 -1.79 9.15 16.65
C ILE A 206 -0.82 10.22 17.12
N ALA A 207 0.47 10.05 16.85
CA ALA A 207 1.45 11.12 17.02
C ALA A 207 1.42 12.03 15.79
N VAL A 208 1.40 13.35 16.00
CA VAL A 208 1.48 14.33 14.91
C VAL A 208 2.80 15.08 15.05
N LEU A 209 3.61 15.07 13.99
CA LEU A 209 4.89 15.79 13.99
C LEU A 209 4.68 17.26 13.67
N GLY A 210 5.53 18.12 14.22
CA GLY A 210 5.64 19.50 13.78
C GLY A 210 6.19 19.61 12.36
N LEU A 211 6.02 20.74 11.72
CA LEU A 211 6.62 21.05 10.42
C LEU A 211 8.07 21.53 10.60
N ASN A 212 8.24 22.43 11.59
CA ASN A 212 9.49 23.13 11.82
C ASN A 212 10.40 22.44 12.84
N PRO A 213 11.71 22.72 12.86
CA PRO A 213 12.59 22.26 13.92
C PRO A 213 12.05 22.66 15.30
N HIS A 214 12.25 21.79 16.30
CA HIS A 214 11.74 21.99 17.67
C HIS A 214 10.23 22.27 17.75
N ALA A 215 9.46 21.79 16.73
CA ALA A 215 8.02 22.07 16.59
C ALA A 215 7.69 23.58 16.67
N GLY A 216 8.52 24.40 15.99
CA GLY A 216 8.35 25.86 15.89
C GLY A 216 8.85 26.67 17.07
N GLU A 217 9.24 26.03 18.19
CA GLU A 217 9.78 26.68 19.41
C GLU A 217 8.98 27.94 19.82
N ASP A 218 7.68 27.73 20.10
CA ASP A 218 6.72 28.76 20.46
C ASP A 218 6.63 29.94 19.46
N GLY A 219 6.84 29.65 18.16
CA GLY A 219 6.76 30.63 17.07
C GLY A 219 8.11 31.31 16.73
N LEU A 220 9.20 30.93 17.39
CA LEU A 220 10.54 31.45 17.10
C LEU A 220 11.09 31.00 15.74
N ILE A 221 10.76 29.75 15.33
CA ILE A 221 11.30 29.11 14.12
C ILE A 221 10.20 28.95 13.04
N GLY A 222 8.97 29.35 13.32
CA GLY A 222 7.82 29.25 12.41
C GLY A 222 6.53 29.19 13.20
N ASN A 223 5.43 29.54 12.55
CA ASN A 223 4.12 29.66 13.19
C ASN A 223 3.14 28.56 12.78
N GLU A 224 3.51 27.66 11.87
CA GLU A 224 2.62 26.65 11.32
C GLU A 224 2.08 25.70 12.41
N GLU A 225 2.87 25.44 13.46
CA GLU A 225 2.43 24.65 14.61
C GLU A 225 1.32 25.36 15.37
N ILE A 226 1.45 26.67 15.60
CA ILE A 226 0.49 27.49 16.35
C ILE A 226 -0.77 27.77 15.52
N GLU A 227 -0.57 28.14 14.24
CA GLU A 227 -1.67 28.62 13.39
C GLU A 227 -2.43 27.51 12.67
N ILE A 228 -1.78 26.35 12.45
CA ILE A 228 -2.35 25.28 11.61
C ILE A 228 -2.43 23.94 12.36
N ILE A 229 -1.29 23.43 12.90
CA ILE A 229 -1.23 22.05 13.40
C ILE A 229 -2.00 21.94 14.72
N THR A 230 -1.75 22.82 15.68
CA THR A 230 -2.43 22.81 16.98
C THR A 230 -3.94 22.99 16.84
N PRO A 231 -4.47 23.94 16.06
CA PRO A 231 -5.90 24.05 15.81
C PRO A 231 -6.51 22.79 15.14
N ALA A 232 -5.76 22.11 14.28
CA ALA A 232 -6.23 20.84 13.70
C ALA A 232 -6.32 19.71 14.76
N LEU A 233 -5.36 19.67 15.70
CA LEU A 233 -5.37 18.73 16.82
C LEU A 233 -6.53 19.00 17.78
N GLU A 234 -6.84 20.26 18.05
CA GLU A 234 -7.99 20.66 18.89
C GLU A 234 -9.30 20.18 18.25
N LYS A 235 -9.53 20.48 16.98
CA LYS A 235 -10.70 19.95 16.24
C LYS A 235 -10.75 18.42 16.22
N ALA A 236 -9.63 17.74 16.04
CA ALA A 236 -9.57 16.27 16.08
C ALA A 236 -9.98 15.72 17.46
N ARG A 237 -9.58 16.41 18.55
CA ARG A 237 -9.98 16.06 19.92
C ARG A 237 -11.48 16.20 20.12
N ASP A 238 -12.10 17.27 19.60
CA ASP A 238 -13.56 17.47 19.64
C ASP A 238 -14.31 16.33 18.94
N GLU A 239 -13.70 15.76 17.90
CA GLU A 239 -14.19 14.57 17.18
C GLU A 239 -13.80 13.24 17.85
N LYS A 240 -13.23 13.27 19.05
CA LYS A 240 -12.77 12.10 19.82
C LYS A 240 -11.64 11.31 19.11
N ILE A 241 -10.88 11.94 18.23
CA ILE A 241 -9.67 11.39 17.63
C ILE A 241 -8.50 11.70 18.57
N MET A 242 -7.82 10.65 19.06
CA MET A 242 -6.68 10.80 19.96
C MET A 242 -5.41 11.10 19.14
N ALA A 243 -5.30 12.35 18.70
CA ALA A 243 -4.13 12.89 18.04
C ALA A 243 -3.35 13.79 19.00
N LEU A 244 -2.06 13.52 19.16
CA LEU A 244 -1.19 14.16 20.14
C LEU A 244 0.03 14.77 19.45
N GLY A 245 0.45 15.94 19.92
CA GLY A 245 1.57 16.71 19.35
C GLY A 245 1.29 18.22 19.41
N PRO A 246 1.92 19.04 18.53
CA PRO A 246 2.97 18.64 17.58
C PRO A 246 4.29 18.25 18.26
N TYR A 247 4.90 17.15 17.80
CA TYR A 247 6.19 16.69 18.33
C TYR A 247 7.35 17.11 17.44
N PRO A 248 8.49 17.53 18.00
CA PRO A 248 9.73 17.72 17.25
C PRO A 248 10.17 16.40 16.62
N SER A 249 10.38 16.36 15.31
CA SER A 249 10.62 15.13 14.56
C SER A 249 11.91 14.41 15.00
N ASP A 250 12.99 15.15 15.19
CA ASP A 250 14.29 14.63 15.62
C ASP A 250 14.22 13.97 17.01
N GLY A 251 13.64 14.66 18.00
CA GLY A 251 13.45 14.16 19.35
C GLY A 251 12.46 12.99 19.41
N PHE A 252 11.47 12.97 18.54
CA PHE A 252 10.45 11.92 18.51
C PHE A 252 11.03 10.58 18.06
N PHE A 253 11.85 10.55 17.02
CA PHE A 253 12.47 9.33 16.49
C PHE A 253 13.77 8.94 17.20
N SER A 254 14.43 9.86 17.92
CA SER A 254 15.65 9.56 18.68
C SER A 254 15.40 8.78 19.97
N SER A 255 14.16 8.63 20.36
CA SER A 255 13.70 7.92 21.55
C SER A 255 12.69 6.84 21.19
N ASP A 256 12.37 5.93 22.13
CA ASP A 256 11.35 4.90 21.94
C ASP A 256 9.90 5.46 21.94
N ASN A 257 9.74 6.79 21.85
CA ASN A 257 8.41 7.41 21.88
C ASN A 257 7.51 6.92 20.75
N TYR A 258 8.05 6.67 19.55
CA TYR A 258 7.26 6.16 18.42
C TYR A 258 6.56 4.83 18.72
N THR A 259 7.11 4.01 19.65
CA THR A 259 6.49 2.72 20.04
C THR A 259 5.23 2.89 20.90
N ARG A 260 5.01 4.08 21.46
CA ARG A 260 3.85 4.40 22.31
C ARG A 260 2.62 4.80 21.50
N PHE A 261 2.76 4.94 20.19
CA PHE A 261 1.71 5.36 19.28
C PHE A 261 1.38 4.27 18.27
N ASP A 262 0.12 4.26 17.86
CA ASP A 262 -0.36 3.29 16.86
C ASP A 262 -0.07 3.75 15.44
N ALA A 263 0.06 5.07 15.23
CA ALA A 263 0.51 5.67 13.98
C ALA A 263 1.13 7.05 14.19
N ILE A 264 1.87 7.50 13.19
CA ILE A 264 2.54 8.80 13.12
C ILE A 264 2.02 9.52 11.88
N LEU A 265 1.61 10.78 12.03
CA LEU A 265 1.33 11.68 10.91
C LEU A 265 2.49 12.68 10.76
N ALA A 266 3.29 12.51 9.72
CA ALA A 266 4.34 13.44 9.35
C ALA A 266 3.78 14.51 8.39
N MET A 267 4.32 15.71 8.44
CA MET A 267 3.84 16.83 7.61
C MET A 267 4.28 16.70 6.15
N TYR A 268 5.43 16.09 5.89
CA TYR A 268 5.94 15.88 4.54
C TYR A 268 6.65 14.53 4.39
N HIS A 269 6.86 14.15 3.14
CA HIS A 269 7.32 12.83 2.72
C HIS A 269 8.59 12.38 3.47
N ASP A 270 9.70 13.11 3.36
CA ASP A 270 10.97 12.65 3.90
C ASP A 270 11.04 12.72 5.44
N GLN A 271 10.26 13.60 6.08
CA GLN A 271 10.14 13.64 7.53
C GLN A 271 9.67 12.29 8.12
N GLY A 272 8.72 11.65 7.44
CA GLY A 272 8.19 10.36 7.88
C GLY A 272 8.93 9.17 7.29
N LEU A 273 9.25 9.21 5.98
CA LEU A 273 9.73 8.03 5.27
C LEU A 273 11.22 7.79 5.44
N THR A 274 12.03 8.81 5.71
CA THR A 274 13.47 8.61 6.00
C THR A 274 13.67 7.76 7.27
N PRO A 275 13.12 8.14 8.44
CA PRO A 275 13.24 7.30 9.63
C PRO A 275 12.54 5.94 9.47
N PHE A 276 11.37 5.89 8.80
CA PHE A 276 10.70 4.62 8.53
C PHE A 276 11.60 3.65 7.76
N LYS A 277 12.20 4.09 6.66
CA LYS A 277 13.08 3.24 5.84
C LYS A 277 14.39 2.88 6.53
N ALA A 278 14.90 3.74 7.39
CA ALA A 278 16.09 3.44 8.18
C ALA A 278 15.86 2.32 9.20
N LEU A 279 14.65 2.25 9.76
CA LEU A 279 14.29 1.30 10.82
C LEU A 279 13.59 0.04 10.32
N ALA A 280 12.88 0.09 9.20
CA ALA A 280 11.96 -0.95 8.76
C ALA A 280 12.03 -1.26 7.25
N PHE A 281 13.21 -1.16 6.63
CA PHE A 281 13.39 -1.33 5.18
C PHE A 281 12.92 -2.70 4.68
N GLU A 282 13.25 -3.78 5.39
CA GLU A 282 12.96 -5.15 4.97
C GLU A 282 11.50 -5.58 5.14
N SER A 283 10.75 -4.93 6.04
CA SER A 283 9.35 -5.27 6.32
C SER A 283 8.36 -4.21 5.86
N GLY A 284 8.85 -3.13 5.25
CA GLY A 284 8.05 -1.98 4.88
C GLY A 284 7.03 -2.27 3.77
N VAL A 285 5.76 -2.01 4.07
CA VAL A 285 4.64 -2.13 3.13
C VAL A 285 4.01 -0.76 2.93
N ASN A 286 3.75 -0.42 1.67
CA ASN A 286 2.95 0.75 1.32
C ASN A 286 1.47 0.32 1.23
N TYR A 287 0.65 0.90 2.08
CA TYR A 287 -0.80 0.74 2.10
C TYR A 287 -1.49 2.05 1.73
N THR A 288 -2.60 1.97 1.01
CA THR A 288 -3.40 3.15 0.65
C THR A 288 -4.71 3.14 1.44
N ALA A 289 -4.75 3.92 2.52
CA ALA A 289 -5.96 4.12 3.31
C ALA A 289 -6.97 5.02 2.58
N GLY A 290 -8.26 4.87 2.88
CA GLY A 290 -9.34 5.65 2.26
C GLY A 290 -9.95 5.01 1.01
N LEU A 291 -9.32 4.01 0.41
CA LEU A 291 -9.92 3.25 -0.68
C LEU A 291 -11.01 2.29 -0.16
N PRO A 292 -12.10 2.07 -0.91
CA PRO A 292 -13.09 1.04 -0.58
C PRO A 292 -12.52 -0.37 -0.72
N ILE A 293 -11.47 -0.53 -1.52
CA ILE A 293 -10.74 -1.76 -1.75
C ILE A 293 -9.46 -1.83 -0.89
N ILE A 294 -8.84 -3.00 -0.83
CA ILE A 294 -7.57 -3.18 -0.16
C ILE A 294 -6.47 -3.27 -1.22
N ARG A 295 -5.51 -2.35 -1.10
CA ARG A 295 -4.32 -2.37 -1.94
C ARG A 295 -3.07 -2.19 -1.11
N THR A 296 -2.13 -3.12 -1.26
CA THR A 296 -0.79 -3.05 -0.67
C THR A 296 0.29 -3.16 -1.75
N SER A 297 1.50 -2.73 -1.43
CA SER A 297 2.67 -2.94 -2.28
C SER A 297 3.95 -2.93 -1.42
N PRO A 298 5.05 -3.54 -1.90
CA PRO A 298 6.34 -3.39 -1.25
C PRO A 298 6.80 -1.92 -1.25
N ALA A 299 7.66 -1.56 -0.32
CA ALA A 299 8.18 -0.20 -0.17
C ALA A 299 9.30 0.16 -1.19
N HIS A 300 9.77 -0.82 -1.97
CA HIS A 300 10.82 -0.62 -3.00
C HIS A 300 10.23 -0.37 -4.40
N GLY A 301 11.07 0.15 -5.31
CA GLY A 301 10.76 0.35 -6.73
C GLY A 301 11.17 -0.83 -7.61
N THR A 302 11.34 -0.56 -8.91
CA THR A 302 11.72 -1.53 -9.95
C THR A 302 13.15 -2.06 -9.84
N ALA A 303 14.05 -1.34 -9.15
CA ALA A 303 15.43 -1.71 -8.87
C ALA A 303 16.16 -2.32 -10.10
N PHE A 304 16.15 -1.58 -11.21
CA PHE A 304 16.71 -2.00 -12.50
C PHE A 304 18.17 -2.41 -12.42
N GLU A 305 18.92 -1.83 -11.47
CA GLU A 305 20.35 -2.07 -11.25
C GLU A 305 20.68 -3.48 -10.76
N ILE A 306 19.73 -4.17 -10.12
CA ILE A 306 19.95 -5.52 -9.57
C ILE A 306 19.13 -6.61 -10.25
N VAL A 307 18.33 -6.25 -11.29
CA VAL A 307 17.46 -7.21 -11.96
C VAL A 307 18.27 -8.35 -12.61
N GLY A 308 17.79 -9.58 -12.47
CA GLY A 308 18.46 -10.78 -13.02
C GLY A 308 19.66 -11.27 -12.21
N GLN A 309 20.05 -10.57 -11.16
CA GLN A 309 21.18 -10.98 -10.30
C GLN A 309 20.76 -11.95 -9.17
N ASN A 310 19.47 -12.21 -9.02
CA ASN A 310 18.91 -13.09 -7.96
C ASN A 310 19.20 -12.62 -6.53
N VAL A 311 19.34 -11.32 -6.30
CA VAL A 311 19.67 -10.72 -4.99
C VAL A 311 18.50 -9.96 -4.35
N ALA A 312 17.42 -9.72 -5.11
CA ALA A 312 16.26 -9.01 -4.56
C ALA A 312 15.60 -9.82 -3.44
N SER A 313 15.35 -9.17 -2.28
CA SER A 313 14.63 -9.80 -1.16
C SER A 313 13.14 -9.93 -1.47
N PRO A 314 12.54 -11.12 -1.25
CA PRO A 314 11.10 -11.30 -1.37
C PRO A 314 10.31 -10.75 -0.18
N ASP A 315 10.96 -10.41 0.94
CA ASP A 315 10.31 -10.16 2.22
C ASP A 315 9.34 -8.97 2.19
N PRO A 316 9.67 -7.80 1.59
CA PRO A 316 8.70 -6.72 1.49
C PRO A 316 7.45 -7.09 0.70
N PHE A 317 7.59 -7.93 -0.34
CA PHE A 317 6.46 -8.39 -1.13
C PHE A 317 5.61 -9.42 -0.37
N ARG A 318 6.25 -10.31 0.37
CA ARG A 318 5.59 -11.28 1.26
C ARG A 318 4.80 -10.56 2.35
N HIS A 319 5.37 -9.56 2.99
CA HIS A 319 4.69 -8.72 3.99
C HIS A 319 3.50 -7.97 3.38
N ALA A 320 3.60 -7.52 2.12
CA ALA A 320 2.48 -6.88 1.43
C ALA A 320 1.30 -7.85 1.23
N ILE A 321 1.55 -9.14 0.90
CA ILE A 321 0.49 -10.17 0.79
C ILE A 321 -0.13 -10.44 2.16
N TYR A 322 0.66 -10.69 3.19
CA TYR A 322 0.14 -10.95 4.54
C TYR A 322 -0.70 -9.79 5.04
N MET A 323 -0.20 -8.57 4.92
CA MET A 323 -0.93 -7.37 5.33
C MET A 323 -2.26 -7.21 4.58
N ALA A 324 -2.30 -7.49 3.26
CA ALA A 324 -3.55 -7.44 2.50
C ALA A 324 -4.58 -8.43 3.04
N CYS A 325 -4.15 -9.65 3.38
CA CYS A 325 -5.01 -10.67 3.97
C CYS A 325 -5.48 -10.29 5.39
N ASP A 326 -4.59 -9.76 6.22
CA ASP A 326 -4.92 -9.33 7.58
C ASP A 326 -5.94 -8.19 7.57
N ILE A 327 -5.73 -7.17 6.71
CA ILE A 327 -6.66 -6.07 6.56
C ILE A 327 -8.03 -6.56 6.07
N PHE A 328 -8.06 -7.53 5.14
CA PHE A 328 -9.32 -8.12 4.67
C PHE A 328 -10.10 -8.76 5.82
N ASN A 329 -9.44 -9.56 6.63
CA ASN A 329 -10.05 -10.19 7.79
C ASN A 329 -10.52 -9.14 8.82
N LYS A 330 -9.70 -8.11 9.10
CA LYS A 330 -10.07 -7.03 10.03
C LYS A 330 -11.25 -6.21 9.54
N ARG A 331 -11.33 -5.89 8.25
CA ARG A 331 -12.50 -5.23 7.66
C ARG A 331 -13.76 -6.08 7.81
N LYS A 332 -13.66 -7.37 7.54
CA LYS A 332 -14.78 -8.30 7.68
C LYS A 332 -15.27 -8.36 9.15
N GLU A 333 -14.36 -8.55 10.11
CA GLU A 333 -14.67 -8.52 11.54
C GLU A 333 -15.35 -7.20 11.95
N TYR A 334 -14.84 -6.07 11.47
CA TYR A 334 -15.40 -4.74 11.76
C TYR A 334 -16.80 -4.56 11.17
N ASP A 335 -17.01 -4.94 9.92
CA ASP A 335 -18.29 -4.81 9.23
C ASP A 335 -19.36 -5.75 9.85
N GLU A 336 -18.97 -6.97 10.31
CA GLU A 336 -19.82 -7.88 11.08
C GLU A 336 -20.22 -7.31 12.44
N LEU A 337 -19.29 -6.69 13.18
CA LEU A 337 -19.57 -6.06 14.46
C LEU A 337 -20.55 -4.89 14.34
N ILE A 338 -20.42 -4.08 13.31
CA ILE A 338 -21.34 -2.94 13.09
C ILE A 338 -22.72 -3.45 12.65
N SER A 339 -22.80 -4.43 11.76
CA SER A 339 -24.08 -5.00 11.32
C SER A 339 -24.81 -5.74 12.45
N GLY A 340 -24.07 -6.42 13.34
CA GLY A 340 -24.62 -7.08 14.52
C GLY A 340 -25.07 -6.09 15.62
N ALA A 341 -24.44 -4.92 15.69
CA ALA A 341 -24.83 -3.86 16.62
C ALA A 341 -26.10 -3.10 16.18
N VAL A 342 -26.46 -3.19 14.90
CA VAL A 342 -27.70 -2.60 14.31
C VAL A 342 -28.79 -3.67 14.15
N GLY A 343 -28.76 -4.77 14.92
CA GLY A 343 -29.81 -5.78 14.95
C GLY A 343 -31.17 -5.17 15.35
N PRO A 344 -32.30 -5.71 14.86
CA PRO A 344 -33.61 -5.04 14.95
C PRO A 344 -33.96 -4.72 16.38
N GLU A 345 -34.34 -3.46 16.65
CA GLU A 345 -35.07 -3.08 17.83
C GLU A 345 -36.26 -4.05 17.96
N GLY A 346 -36.16 -4.95 18.94
CA GLY A 346 -37.24 -5.85 19.25
C GLY A 346 -38.49 -5.07 19.51
N ASN A 347 -39.56 -5.33 18.77
CA ASN A 347 -40.91 -5.01 19.16
C ASN A 347 -41.14 -5.48 20.61
N ALA A 348 -41.04 -4.54 21.52
CA ALA A 348 -41.66 -4.70 22.84
C ALA A 348 -43.14 -4.38 22.63
N GLY A 349 -43.93 -5.44 22.53
CA GLY A 349 -45.38 -5.38 22.69
C GLY A 349 -45.79 -5.04 24.15
#